data_2ca65cf9a7f7e3ff6eeaf720bae66196
#
_entry.id   2ca65cf9a7f7e3ff6eeaf720bae66196
#
_cell.length_a   1.000
_cell.length_b   1.000
_cell.length_c   1.000
_cell.angle_alpha   90.00
_cell.angle_beta   90.00
_cell.angle_gamma   90.00
#
_symmetry.space_group_name_H-M   'P 1'
#
loop_
_entity.id
_entity.type
_entity.pdbx_description
1 polymer ?
#
loop_
_entity_poly.entity_id
_entity_poly.type
_entity_poly.pdbx_seq_one_letter_code
_entity_poly.pdbx_strand_id
1 'polypeptide(L)'
;MTGSNSPGGRPPTDKVRSLQRRLWAAATRSPGRRFHALMDRIWRPDILQEAWARVRRNRGAAGVDRVTLAAVEQYGVERMLSELGVALHDGTYRPQPVLRRYIPKADGRQRPLGIPTVRDRVAQMAAKLVLEPIFEADFRQYLF
;
A
#
# COMPACT_ATOMS: atom_id res chain seq x y z
N MET A 1 -14.46 -12.86 18.13
CA MET A 1 -13.96 -13.19 17.55
C MET A 1 -13.68 -13.13 16.72
N THR A 2 -13.37 -13.09 16.57
CA THR A 2 -13.08 -13.12 15.79
C THR A 2 -12.80 -13.70 14.98
N GLY A 3 -13.05 -14.04 14.88
CA GLY A 3 -12.88 -14.94 13.92
C GLY A 3 -11.75 -14.85 13.15
N SER A 4 -11.45 -14.03 13.21
CA SER A 4 -10.55 -13.86 12.47
C SER A 4 -9.48 -14.71 12.50
N ASN A 5 -9.50 -15.42 13.16
CA ASN A 5 -8.62 -16.25 13.20
C ASN A 5 -8.54 -17.13 12.30
N SER A 6 -8.34 -16.77 11.25
CA SER A 6 -7.99 -17.65 10.33
C SER A 6 -6.87 -18.45 10.86
N PRO A 7 -6.96 -19.66 10.73
CA PRO A 7 -5.95 -20.52 11.15
C PRO A 7 -4.69 -20.13 10.44
N GLY A 8 -3.70 -20.11 11.06
CA GLY A 8 -2.54 -19.73 10.42
C GLY A 8 -2.48 -18.27 10.21
N GLY A 9 -3.16 -17.56 11.05
CA GLY A 9 -3.11 -16.14 10.95
C GLY A 9 -1.70 -15.67 10.73
N ARG A 10 -1.47 -14.98 9.67
CA ARG A 10 -0.15 -14.55 9.37
C ARG A 10 0.23 -13.45 10.31
N PRO A 11 1.27 -13.63 11.10
CA PRO A 11 1.64 -12.62 12.06
C PRO A 11 1.77 -11.22 11.46
N PRO A 12 2.34 -11.03 10.24
CA PRO A 12 2.38 -9.68 9.66
C PRO A 12 1.01 -9.08 9.43
N THR A 13 0.06 -9.89 8.96
CA THR A 13 -1.29 -9.41 8.73
C THR A 13 -1.97 -9.00 10.03
N ASP A 14 -1.75 -9.78 11.08
CA ASP A 14 -2.33 -9.45 12.37
C ASP A 14 -1.76 -8.16 12.94
N LYS A 15 -0.47 -7.95 12.78
CA LYS A 15 0.17 -6.72 13.23
C LYS A 15 -0.36 -5.51 12.47
N VAL A 16 -0.56 -5.67 11.16
CA VAL A 16 -1.09 -4.60 10.33
C VAL A 16 -2.51 -4.25 10.76
N ARG A 17 -3.34 -5.26 10.97
CA ARG A 17 -4.72 -5.02 11.42
C ARG A 17 -4.77 -4.33 12.77
N SER A 18 -3.90 -4.74 13.68
CA SER A 18 -3.81 -4.10 14.99
C SER A 18 -3.42 -2.63 14.85
N LEU A 19 -2.46 -2.33 13.98
CA LEU A 19 -2.07 -0.96 13.70
C LEU A 19 -3.23 -0.18 13.10
N GLN A 20 -3.93 -0.75 12.14
CA GLN A 20 -5.05 -0.07 11.51
C GLN A 20 -6.14 0.28 12.52
N ARG A 21 -6.44 -0.63 13.43
CA ARG A 21 -7.42 -0.36 14.48
C ARG A 21 -6.98 0.78 15.38
N ARG A 22 -5.69 0.81 15.75
CA ARG A 22 -5.17 1.89 16.59
C ARG A 22 -5.20 3.24 15.87
N LEU A 23 -4.87 3.24 14.58
CA LEU A 23 -4.91 4.47 13.79
C LEU A 23 -6.34 4.98 13.64
N TRP A 24 -7.27 4.07 13.44
CA TRP A 24 -8.68 4.44 13.34
C TRP A 24 -9.16 5.07 14.64
N ALA A 25 -8.84 4.45 15.77
CA ALA A 25 -9.24 4.97 17.07
C ALA A 25 -8.60 6.33 17.35
N ALA A 26 -7.31 6.48 17.00
CA ALA A 26 -6.62 7.75 17.20
C ALA A 26 -7.21 8.85 16.31
N ALA A 27 -7.52 8.53 15.07
CA ALA A 27 -8.12 9.51 14.15
C ALA A 27 -9.50 9.93 14.62
N THR A 28 -10.26 9.01 15.20
CA THR A 28 -11.58 9.32 15.73
C THR A 28 -11.49 10.25 16.93
N ARG A 29 -10.49 10.05 17.78
CA ARG A 29 -10.34 10.85 18.99
C ARG A 29 -9.62 12.18 18.76
N SER A 30 -8.65 12.17 17.85
CA SER A 30 -7.80 13.34 17.63
C SER A 30 -7.54 13.54 16.15
N PRO A 31 -8.49 14.08 15.41
CA PRO A 31 -8.35 14.22 13.95
C PRO A 31 -7.09 14.96 13.52
N GLY A 32 -6.62 15.91 14.30
CA GLY A 32 -5.42 16.67 13.93
C GLY A 32 -4.13 15.89 13.96
N ARG A 33 -4.10 14.71 14.54
CA ARG A 33 -2.87 13.91 14.65
C ARG A 33 -2.70 12.89 13.55
N ARG A 34 -3.70 12.69 12.72
CA ARG A 34 -3.67 11.61 11.75
C ARG A 34 -2.56 11.74 10.72
N PHE A 35 -2.21 12.96 10.35
CA PHE A 35 -1.16 13.16 9.36
C PHE A 35 0.19 12.64 9.85
N HIS A 36 0.54 12.97 11.08
CA HIS A 36 1.81 12.52 11.65
C HIS A 36 1.83 11.03 11.85
N ALA A 37 0.71 10.46 12.31
CA ALA A 37 0.62 9.01 12.47
C ALA A 37 0.84 8.29 11.14
N LEU A 38 0.32 8.85 10.05
CA LEU A 38 0.51 8.30 8.72
C LEU A 38 1.97 8.27 8.32
N MET A 39 2.64 9.40 8.43
CA MET A 39 4.02 9.52 7.98
C MET A 39 4.96 8.61 8.76
N ASP A 40 4.65 8.36 10.04
CA ASP A 40 5.50 7.53 10.88
C ASP A 40 5.28 6.03 10.69
N ARG A 41 4.30 5.62 9.89
CA ARG A 41 3.94 4.21 9.80
C ARG A 41 4.15 3.59 8.43
N ILE A 42 4.23 4.40 7.39
CA ILE A 42 4.28 3.89 6.01
C ILE A 42 5.51 3.00 5.78
N TRP A 43 6.65 3.33 6.39
CA TRP A 43 7.88 2.60 6.18
C TRP A 43 8.05 1.36 7.06
N ARG A 44 7.11 1.05 7.90
CA ARG A 44 7.22 -0.11 8.78
C ARG A 44 7.38 -1.40 7.96
N PRO A 45 8.29 -2.29 8.38
CA PRO A 45 8.49 -3.55 7.63
C PRO A 45 7.23 -4.39 7.51
N ASP A 46 6.41 -4.48 8.54
CA ASP A 46 5.18 -5.26 8.48
C ASP A 46 4.18 -4.67 7.50
N ILE A 47 4.09 -3.35 7.42
CA ILE A 47 3.25 -2.66 6.44
C ILE A 47 3.75 -2.94 5.03
N LEU A 48 5.06 -2.84 4.81
CA LEU A 48 5.64 -3.07 3.48
C LEU A 48 5.47 -4.52 3.04
N GLN A 49 5.60 -5.47 3.97
CA GLN A 49 5.39 -6.88 3.64
C GLN A 49 3.94 -7.17 3.27
N GLU A 50 3.00 -6.60 4.00
CA GLU A 50 1.60 -6.76 3.65
C GLU A 50 1.29 -6.08 2.31
N ALA A 51 1.87 -4.91 2.07
CA ALA A 51 1.71 -4.21 0.80
C ALA A 51 2.23 -5.06 -0.36
N TRP A 52 3.41 -5.66 -0.22
CA TRP A 52 3.96 -6.55 -1.23
C TRP A 52 3.03 -7.73 -1.50
N ALA A 53 2.53 -8.37 -0.42
CA ALA A 53 1.64 -9.52 -0.56
C ALA A 53 0.40 -9.16 -1.37
N ARG A 54 -0.16 -7.99 -1.15
CA ARG A 54 -1.34 -7.53 -1.89
C ARG A 54 -1.02 -7.20 -3.35
N VAL A 55 0.10 -6.52 -3.58
CA VAL A 55 0.54 -6.20 -4.95
C VAL A 55 0.77 -7.48 -5.73
N ARG A 56 1.45 -8.45 -5.14
CA ARG A 56 1.71 -9.73 -5.78
C ARG A 56 0.42 -10.47 -6.10
N ARG A 57 -0.53 -10.46 -5.18
CA ARG A 57 -1.82 -11.12 -5.38
C ARG A 57 -2.62 -10.47 -6.50
N ASN A 58 -2.54 -9.16 -6.59
CA ASN A 58 -3.26 -8.42 -7.63
C ASN A 58 -2.62 -8.53 -8.99
N ARG A 59 -1.37 -9.03 -9.07
CA ARG A 59 -0.63 -9.18 -10.30
C ARG A 59 -0.50 -7.84 -11.03
N GLY A 60 -0.46 -7.87 -12.35
CA GLY A 60 -0.35 -6.68 -13.14
C GLY A 60 0.96 -6.61 -13.90
N ALA A 61 1.02 -5.73 -14.87
CA ALA A 61 2.17 -5.59 -15.75
C ALA A 61 3.25 -4.74 -15.11
N ALA A 62 4.46 -4.81 -15.70
CA ALA A 62 5.56 -3.95 -15.31
C ALA A 62 5.27 -2.50 -15.70
N GLY A 63 5.86 -1.57 -14.97
CA GLY A 63 5.79 -0.15 -15.32
C GLY A 63 6.89 0.26 -16.28
N VAL A 64 7.24 1.55 -16.25
CA VAL A 64 8.24 2.11 -17.18
C VAL A 64 9.61 1.50 -17.03
N ASP A 65 9.93 0.97 -15.86
CA ASP A 65 11.23 0.34 -15.62
C ASP A 65 11.29 -1.10 -16.11
N ARG A 66 10.19 -1.63 -16.61
CA ARG A 66 10.07 -3.01 -17.11
C ARG A 66 10.39 -4.07 -16.06
N VAL A 67 10.35 -3.72 -14.80
CA VAL A 67 10.57 -4.67 -13.71
C VAL A 67 9.26 -5.37 -13.40
N THR A 68 9.24 -6.69 -13.57
CA THR A 68 8.05 -7.50 -13.30
C THR A 68 8.05 -7.97 -11.86
N LEU A 69 6.93 -8.54 -11.43
CA LEU A 69 6.86 -9.16 -10.10
C LEU A 69 7.91 -10.27 -9.98
N ALA A 70 8.08 -11.08 -11.02
CA ALA A 70 9.10 -12.13 -11.02
C ALA A 70 10.51 -11.55 -10.90
N ALA A 71 10.77 -10.43 -11.56
CA ALA A 71 12.07 -9.78 -11.46
C ALA A 71 12.35 -9.29 -10.03
N VAL A 72 11.33 -8.79 -9.36
CA VAL A 72 11.48 -8.39 -7.96
C VAL A 72 11.77 -9.61 -7.08
N GLU A 73 11.09 -10.72 -7.35
CA GLU A 73 11.35 -11.94 -6.60
C GLU A 73 12.76 -12.45 -6.80
N GLN A 74 13.29 -12.34 -8.02
CA GLN A 74 14.68 -12.71 -8.30
C GLN A 74 15.67 -11.78 -7.64
N TYR A 75 15.38 -10.50 -7.63
CA TYR A 75 16.23 -9.51 -6.97
C TYR A 75 16.26 -9.73 -5.46
N GLY A 76 15.16 -10.15 -4.90
CA GLY A 76 14.98 -10.35 -3.47
C GLY A 76 13.93 -9.42 -2.92
N VAL A 77 12.78 -10.00 -2.55
CA VAL A 77 11.67 -9.20 -2.03
C VAL A 77 12.08 -8.43 -0.79
N GLU A 78 12.74 -9.10 0.16
CA GLU A 78 13.13 -8.44 1.41
C GLU A 78 14.14 -7.32 1.14
N ARG A 79 15.03 -7.52 0.20
CA ARG A 79 15.99 -6.50 -0.19
C ARG A 79 15.28 -5.28 -0.76
N MET A 80 14.34 -5.50 -1.66
CA MET A 80 13.59 -4.41 -2.26
C MET A 80 12.78 -3.66 -1.21
N LEU A 81 12.12 -4.38 -0.30
CA LEU A 81 11.31 -3.77 0.74
C LEU A 81 12.19 -2.98 1.72
N SER A 82 13.37 -3.51 2.05
CA SER A 82 14.30 -2.80 2.92
C SER A 82 14.76 -1.49 2.29
N GLU A 83 15.12 -1.55 1.02
CA GLU A 83 15.55 -0.34 0.30
C GLU A 83 14.40 0.68 0.19
N LEU A 84 13.21 0.21 -0.09
CA LEU A 84 12.05 1.09 -0.17
C LEU A 84 11.76 1.71 1.20
N GLY A 85 11.83 0.90 2.26
CA GLY A 85 11.60 1.38 3.61
C GLY A 85 12.59 2.48 4.02
N VAL A 86 13.86 2.29 3.69
CA VAL A 86 14.88 3.31 3.96
C VAL A 86 14.57 4.58 3.19
N ALA A 87 14.22 4.46 1.92
CA ALA A 87 13.92 5.65 1.11
C ALA A 87 12.70 6.39 1.66
N LEU A 88 11.68 5.68 2.09
CA LEU A 88 10.49 6.30 2.66
C LEU A 88 10.80 6.97 4.00
N HIS A 89 11.59 6.29 4.83
CA HIS A 89 11.98 6.82 6.13
C HIS A 89 12.82 8.08 5.98
N ASP A 90 13.78 8.07 5.04
CA ASP A 90 14.73 9.16 4.87
C ASP A 90 14.17 10.30 4.02
N GLY A 91 13.00 10.13 3.43
CA GLY A 91 12.45 11.15 2.55
C GLY A 91 13.11 11.23 1.20
N THR A 92 13.85 10.20 0.81
CA THR A 92 14.54 10.17 -0.49
C THR A 92 13.76 9.43 -1.56
N TYR A 93 12.60 8.89 -1.20
CA TYR A 93 11.78 8.15 -2.15
C TYR A 93 11.29 9.08 -3.26
N ARG A 94 11.42 8.62 -4.50
CA ARG A 94 10.94 9.35 -5.67
C ARG A 94 10.18 8.38 -6.56
N PRO A 95 8.88 8.60 -6.74
CA PRO A 95 8.11 7.74 -7.64
C PRO A 95 8.50 7.97 -9.09
N GLN A 96 8.42 6.92 -9.90
CA GLN A 96 8.66 7.02 -11.32
C GLN A 96 7.35 7.34 -12.03
N PRO A 97 7.43 7.87 -13.27
CA PRO A 97 6.21 8.11 -14.04
C PRO A 97 5.44 6.81 -14.29
N VAL A 98 4.14 6.91 -14.41
CA VAL A 98 3.33 5.76 -14.79
C VAL A 98 3.50 5.49 -16.27
N LEU A 99 3.44 4.21 -16.64
CA LEU A 99 3.43 3.79 -18.04
C LEU A 99 2.00 3.88 -18.52
N ARG A 100 1.77 4.72 -19.54
CA ARG A 100 0.41 4.90 -20.06
C ARG A 100 0.11 3.84 -21.11
N ARG A 101 -1.01 3.17 -20.93
CA ARG A 101 -1.54 2.24 -21.91
C ARG A 101 -3.00 2.55 -22.17
N TYR A 102 -3.49 2.14 -23.32
CA TYR A 102 -4.87 2.37 -23.70
C TYR A 102 -5.60 1.03 -23.76
N ILE A 103 -6.75 0.99 -23.10
CA ILE A 103 -7.58 -0.21 -23.03
C ILE A 103 -8.85 0.07 -23.82
N PRO A 104 -9.26 -0.84 -24.73
CA PRO A 104 -10.51 -0.64 -25.46
C PRO A 104 -11.70 -0.74 -24.50
N LYS A 105 -12.66 0.16 -24.72
CA LYS A 105 -13.95 0.11 -24.03
C LYS A 105 -14.95 -0.64 -24.87
N ALA A 106 -16.06 -1.02 -24.23
CA ALA A 106 -17.15 -1.72 -24.93
C ALA A 106 -17.75 -0.91 -26.08
N ASP A 107 -17.69 0.42 -25.99
CA ASP A 107 -18.24 1.30 -27.01
C ASP A 107 -17.26 1.63 -28.13
N GLY A 108 -16.13 0.95 -28.19
CA GLY A 108 -15.11 1.16 -29.22
C GLY A 108 -14.12 2.25 -28.93
N ARG A 109 -14.30 3.02 -27.86
CA ARG A 109 -13.34 4.05 -27.47
C ARG A 109 -12.21 3.42 -26.68
N GLN A 110 -11.11 4.16 -26.56
CA GLN A 110 -9.99 3.72 -25.75
C GLN A 110 -9.92 4.54 -24.47
N ARG A 111 -9.57 3.88 -23.39
CA ARG A 111 -9.42 4.49 -22.09
C ARG A 111 -7.97 4.44 -21.67
N PRO A 112 -7.38 5.56 -21.25
CA PRO A 112 -6.00 5.54 -20.77
C PRO A 112 -5.92 4.84 -19.42
N LEU A 113 -4.85 4.07 -19.23
CA LEU A 113 -4.54 3.41 -17.97
C LEU A 113 -3.10 3.74 -17.60
N GLY A 114 -2.88 4.23 -16.40
CA GLY A 114 -1.55 4.47 -15.91
C GLY A 114 -1.07 3.29 -15.07
N ILE A 115 0.08 2.73 -15.42
CA ILE A 115 0.66 1.59 -14.73
C ILE A 115 1.92 2.05 -14.01
N PRO A 116 1.88 2.16 -12.67
CA PRO A 116 3.10 2.49 -11.92
C PRO A 116 4.03 1.29 -11.85
N THR A 117 5.28 1.55 -11.51
CA THR A 117 6.24 0.45 -11.31
C THR A 117 5.78 -0.41 -10.15
N VAL A 118 6.31 -1.64 -10.09
CA VAL A 118 5.98 -2.55 -8.98
C VAL A 118 6.38 -1.92 -7.65
N ARG A 119 7.57 -1.31 -7.59
CA ARG A 119 8.05 -0.65 -6.39
C ARG A 119 7.09 0.46 -5.94
N ASP A 120 6.63 1.26 -6.88
CA ASP A 120 5.71 2.36 -6.59
C ASP A 120 4.34 1.82 -6.16
N ARG A 121 3.90 0.70 -6.75
CA ARG A 121 2.65 0.07 -6.32
C ARG A 121 2.73 -0.41 -4.88
N VAL A 122 3.89 -0.94 -4.48
CA VAL A 122 4.09 -1.34 -3.08
C VAL A 122 4.01 -0.12 -2.17
N ALA A 123 4.68 0.97 -2.55
CA ALA A 123 4.63 2.20 -1.76
C ALA A 123 3.21 2.75 -1.66
N GLN A 124 2.47 2.74 -2.76
CA GLN A 124 1.08 3.19 -2.77
C GLN A 124 0.19 2.31 -1.92
N MET A 125 0.38 0.99 -1.99
CA MET A 125 -0.39 0.07 -1.17
C MET A 125 -0.08 0.25 0.31
N ALA A 126 1.18 0.49 0.65
CA ALA A 126 1.57 0.78 2.04
C ALA A 126 0.86 2.04 2.54
N ALA A 127 0.84 3.08 1.72
CA ALA A 127 0.11 4.30 2.06
C ALA A 127 -1.38 4.03 2.23
N LYS A 128 -1.95 3.23 1.36
CA LYS A 128 -3.36 2.88 1.45
C LYS A 128 -3.68 2.14 2.75
N LEU A 129 -2.83 1.19 3.13
CA LEU A 129 -3.04 0.43 4.37
C LEU A 129 -3.07 1.33 5.60
N VAL A 130 -2.29 2.40 5.59
CA VAL A 130 -2.24 3.33 6.71
C VAL A 130 -3.35 4.38 6.60
N LEU A 131 -3.66 4.82 5.37
CA LEU A 131 -4.66 5.87 5.15
C LEU A 131 -6.09 5.40 5.30
N GLU A 132 -6.40 4.17 4.91
CA GLU A 132 -7.78 3.69 4.91
C GLU A 132 -8.49 3.85 6.26
N PRO A 133 -7.90 3.42 7.37
CA PRO A 133 -8.58 3.59 8.65
C PRO A 133 -8.78 5.06 9.03
N ILE A 134 -7.88 5.93 8.58
CA ILE A 134 -8.00 7.36 8.84
C ILE A 134 -9.14 7.96 8.03
N PHE A 135 -9.22 7.59 6.75
CA PHE A 135 -10.31 8.05 5.90
C PHE A 135 -11.65 7.54 6.37
N GLU A 136 -11.72 6.30 6.83
CA GLU A 136 -12.96 5.75 7.35
C GLU A 136 -13.44 6.53 8.57
N ALA A 137 -12.53 6.87 9.46
CA ALA A 137 -12.87 7.66 10.63
C ALA A 137 -13.43 9.02 10.23
N ASP A 138 -12.78 9.69 9.27
CA ASP A 138 -13.23 10.98 8.78
C ASP A 138 -14.60 10.88 8.10
N PHE A 139 -14.75 9.87 7.26
CA PHE A 139 -15.98 9.66 6.52
C PHE A 139 -17.17 9.47 7.45
N ARG A 140 -16.95 8.72 8.51
CA ARG A 140 -18.01 8.50 9.50
C ARG A 140 -18.42 9.78 10.21
N GLN A 141 -17.48 10.68 10.42
CA GLN A 141 -17.80 11.96 11.01
C GLN A 141 -18.75 12.78 10.15
N TYR A 142 -18.67 12.62 8.84
CA TYR A 142 -19.53 13.36 7.93
C TYR A 142 -20.86 12.68 7.65
N LEU A 143 -20.96 11.39 7.93
CA LEU A 143 -22.21 10.67 7.71
C LEU A 143 -23.25 10.94 8.79
N PHE A 144 -22.84 11.43 9.90
CA PHE A 144 -23.72 11.73 11.02
C PHE A 144 -23.66 13.22 11.34
#